data_63a2304a7c169f8291e84027ce66a0d2
#
_entry.id   63a2304a7c169f8291e84027ce66a0d2
#
_cell.length_a   1.000
_cell.length_b   1.000
_cell.length_c   1.000
_cell.angle_alpha   90.00
_cell.angle_beta   90.00
_cell.angle_gamma   90.00
#
_symmetry.space_group_name_H-M   'P 1'
#
loop_
_entity.id
_entity.type
_entity.pdbx_description
1 polymer ?
#
loop_
_entity_poly.entity_id
_entity_poly.type
_entity_poly.pdbx_seq_one_letter_code
_entity_poly.pdbx_strand_id
1 'polypeptide(L)'
;ALLDTARPVAVIAEIKRKSPSAGWIRPEYEGGSFSPEGIASRYHANGAAAISCLTDPAGFGGELGYLARVRAAVPIPVLRKDFVLDAYQVYEARAAGADAVLLIAECLSDLEMRDLHATARGLRMGVLIEAHDQANFARVVGVFGDPAPNGTLFGVNNRDLRTLEVDLGRTEELVRGLKAPGRVVGESGIRTRGDVSRLG
;
A
#
# COMPACT_ATOMS: atom_id res chain seq x y z
N ALA A 1 -11.29 8.86 5.20
CA ALA A 1 -11.54 7.66 6.03
C ALA A 1 -10.28 7.21 6.78
N LEU A 2 -9.11 6.99 6.11
CA LEU A 2 -7.86 6.60 6.80
C LEU A 2 -7.29 7.69 7.72
N LEU A 3 -7.55 8.96 7.39
CA LEU A 3 -7.04 10.13 8.16
C LEU A 3 -7.98 10.56 9.30
N ASP A 4 -9.12 9.90 9.48
CA ASP A 4 -10.21 10.31 10.38
C ASP A 4 -10.49 9.22 11.42
N THR A 5 -9.46 8.56 11.91
CA THR A 5 -9.60 7.53 12.94
C THR A 5 -9.37 8.12 14.33
N ALA A 6 -10.25 7.81 15.27
CA ALA A 6 -10.05 8.09 16.70
C ALA A 6 -8.90 7.27 17.32
N ARG A 7 -8.18 6.49 16.50
CA ARG A 7 -7.03 5.67 16.90
C ARG A 7 -5.74 6.39 16.53
N PRO A 8 -4.71 6.36 17.37
CA PRO A 8 -3.44 7.02 17.08
C PRO A 8 -2.74 6.46 15.82
N VAL A 9 -2.99 5.20 15.47
CA VAL A 9 -2.42 4.53 14.28
C VAL A 9 -3.51 3.80 13.52
N ALA A 10 -3.59 4.03 12.20
CA ALA A 10 -4.46 3.30 11.29
C ALA A 10 -3.67 2.15 10.62
N VAL A 11 -4.26 0.95 10.59
CA VAL A 11 -3.63 -0.22 9.98
C VAL A 11 -4.22 -0.48 8.59
N ILE A 12 -3.35 -0.50 7.57
CA ILE A 12 -3.65 -1.03 6.25
C ILE A 12 -3.22 -2.49 6.25
N ALA A 13 -4.17 -3.44 6.22
CA ALA A 13 -3.87 -4.86 6.32
C ALA A 13 -3.66 -5.49 4.93
N GLU A 14 -2.51 -6.15 4.72
CA GLU A 14 -2.13 -6.68 3.41
C GLU A 14 -2.61 -8.11 3.21
N ILE A 15 -3.28 -8.36 2.07
CA ILE A 15 -3.65 -9.68 1.56
C ILE A 15 -2.64 -10.08 0.50
N LYS A 16 -1.84 -11.11 0.82
CA LYS A 16 -0.78 -11.62 -0.03
C LYS A 16 -0.71 -13.14 0.02
N ARG A 17 -0.64 -13.76 -1.15
CA ARG A 17 -0.58 -15.22 -1.28
C ARG A 17 0.85 -15.75 -1.20
N LYS A 18 1.76 -15.10 -1.93
CA LYS A 18 3.21 -15.40 -1.92
C LYS A 18 4.03 -14.13 -2.06
N SER A 19 5.34 -14.23 -1.91
CA SER A 19 6.27 -13.15 -2.21
C SER A 19 7.60 -13.68 -2.76
N PRO A 20 8.34 -12.89 -3.55
CA PRO A 20 9.65 -13.30 -4.07
C PRO A 20 10.64 -13.69 -2.96
N SER A 21 10.56 -13.04 -1.81
CA SER A 21 11.49 -13.25 -0.68
C SER A 21 11.14 -14.43 0.24
N ALA A 22 9.86 -14.84 0.32
CA ALA A 22 9.41 -15.85 1.29
C ALA A 22 8.69 -17.05 0.64
N GLY A 23 8.47 -17.02 -0.69
CA GLY A 23 7.63 -18.02 -1.33
C GLY A 23 6.16 -17.91 -0.89
N TRP A 24 5.50 -19.04 -0.70
CA TRP A 24 4.13 -19.07 -0.18
C TRP A 24 4.07 -18.56 1.26
N ILE A 25 3.19 -17.59 1.53
CA ILE A 25 3.04 -17.00 2.88
C ILE A 25 2.52 -18.04 3.87
N ARG A 26 1.72 -18.98 3.38
CA ARG A 26 1.28 -20.17 4.11
C ARG A 26 1.28 -21.37 3.17
N PRO A 27 1.71 -22.56 3.62
CA PRO A 27 1.75 -23.76 2.78
C PRO A 27 0.41 -24.11 2.13
N GLU A 28 -0.70 -23.94 2.85
CA GLU A 28 -2.05 -24.22 2.36
C GLU A 28 -2.47 -23.33 1.17
N TYR A 29 -1.82 -22.18 0.95
CA TYR A 29 -2.12 -21.28 -0.17
C TYR A 29 -1.64 -21.85 -1.51
N GLU A 30 -0.64 -22.73 -1.52
CA GLU A 30 -0.22 -23.47 -2.70
C GLU A 30 -1.32 -24.44 -3.18
N GLY A 31 -1.98 -25.12 -2.26
CA GLY A 31 -3.06 -26.08 -2.50
C GLY A 31 -4.44 -25.48 -2.83
N GLY A 32 -4.55 -24.17 -3.06
CA GLY A 32 -5.81 -23.54 -3.46
C GLY A 32 -6.70 -23.06 -2.32
N SER A 33 -6.28 -23.15 -1.07
CA SER A 33 -7.06 -22.70 0.11
C SER A 33 -7.02 -21.18 0.35
N PHE A 34 -6.62 -20.40 -0.67
CA PHE A 34 -6.53 -18.95 -0.54
C PHE A 34 -7.88 -18.29 -0.79
N SER A 35 -8.42 -17.62 0.24
CA SER A 35 -9.67 -16.84 0.18
C SER A 35 -9.39 -15.38 0.56
N PRO A 36 -9.18 -14.48 -0.43
CA PRO A 36 -8.90 -13.07 -0.14
C PRO A 36 -10.06 -12.39 0.58
N GLU A 37 -11.32 -12.72 0.25
CA GLU A 37 -12.52 -12.21 0.94
C GLU A 37 -12.62 -12.69 2.39
N GLY A 38 -12.28 -13.94 2.67
CA GLY A 38 -12.25 -14.48 4.03
C GLY A 38 -11.15 -13.85 4.89
N ILE A 39 -9.99 -13.53 4.29
CA ILE A 39 -8.90 -12.81 4.96
C ILE A 39 -9.33 -11.37 5.22
N ALA A 40 -9.92 -10.67 4.22
CA ALA A 40 -10.41 -9.30 4.34
C ALA A 40 -11.43 -9.18 5.49
N SER A 41 -12.40 -10.09 5.55
CA SER A 41 -13.41 -10.09 6.62
C SER A 41 -12.79 -10.21 8.01
N ARG A 42 -11.78 -11.08 8.17
CA ARG A 42 -11.04 -11.22 9.44
C ARG A 42 -10.28 -9.95 9.79
N TYR A 43 -9.60 -9.32 8.82
CA TYR A 43 -8.88 -8.08 9.04
C TYR A 43 -9.83 -6.95 9.45
N HIS A 44 -10.95 -6.81 8.75
CA HIS A 44 -11.98 -5.82 9.10
C HIS A 44 -12.55 -6.04 10.51
N ALA A 45 -12.91 -7.27 10.86
CA ALA A 45 -13.43 -7.62 12.19
C ALA A 45 -12.42 -7.32 13.33
N ASN A 46 -11.11 -7.32 13.01
CA ASN A 46 -10.04 -6.97 13.94
C ASN A 46 -9.59 -5.50 13.84
N GLY A 47 -10.35 -4.65 13.14
CA GLY A 47 -10.19 -3.21 13.14
C GLY A 47 -9.18 -2.65 12.13
N ALA A 48 -8.91 -3.37 11.04
CA ALA A 48 -8.19 -2.80 9.91
C ALA A 48 -8.94 -1.58 9.35
N ALA A 49 -8.22 -0.50 9.06
CA ALA A 49 -8.78 0.74 8.51
C ALA A 49 -8.88 0.69 6.98
N ALA A 50 -8.07 -0.12 6.33
CA ALA A 50 -8.11 -0.41 4.90
C ALA A 50 -7.48 -1.78 4.61
N ILE A 51 -7.73 -2.29 3.40
CA ILE A 51 -7.11 -3.52 2.89
C ILE A 51 -6.16 -3.15 1.75
N SER A 52 -4.94 -3.70 1.77
CA SER A 52 -4.03 -3.73 0.63
C SER A 52 -4.13 -5.11 -0.01
N CYS A 53 -4.46 -5.17 -1.30
CA CYS A 53 -4.69 -6.42 -2.01
C CYS A 53 -3.70 -6.57 -3.16
N LEU A 54 -2.82 -7.58 -3.10
CA LEU A 54 -1.85 -7.88 -4.16
C LEU A 54 -2.59 -8.42 -5.39
N THR A 55 -2.34 -7.81 -6.57
CA THR A 55 -2.93 -8.22 -7.84
C THR A 55 -1.90 -8.70 -8.85
N ASP A 56 -0.59 -8.54 -8.59
CA ASP A 56 0.48 -9.06 -9.46
C ASP A 56 0.54 -10.60 -9.44
N PRO A 57 0.35 -11.28 -10.60
CA PRO A 57 0.36 -12.75 -10.63
C PRO A 57 1.76 -13.33 -10.52
N ALA A 58 2.74 -12.70 -11.15
CA ALA A 58 4.07 -13.28 -11.33
C ALA A 58 4.84 -13.36 -10.00
N GLY A 59 5.01 -12.24 -9.32
CA GLY A 59 5.80 -12.15 -8.08
C GLY A 59 5.01 -12.57 -6.85
N PHE A 60 3.72 -12.21 -6.80
CA PHE A 60 2.94 -12.29 -5.57
C PHE A 60 1.77 -13.28 -5.62
N GLY A 61 1.53 -13.93 -6.77
CA GLY A 61 0.43 -14.87 -6.95
C GLY A 61 -0.94 -14.22 -6.80
N GLY A 62 -1.01 -12.92 -7.09
CA GLY A 62 -2.23 -12.13 -7.04
C GLY A 62 -3.09 -12.31 -8.28
N GLU A 63 -4.29 -11.77 -8.23
CA GLU A 63 -5.23 -11.72 -9.35
C GLU A 63 -6.06 -10.45 -9.26
N LEU A 64 -6.33 -9.80 -10.39
CA LEU A 64 -7.17 -8.59 -10.43
C LEU A 64 -8.57 -8.85 -9.83
N GLY A 65 -9.12 -10.04 -10.07
CA GLY A 65 -10.43 -10.47 -9.55
C GLY A 65 -10.54 -10.50 -8.03
N TYR A 66 -9.41 -10.53 -7.30
CA TYR A 66 -9.43 -10.44 -5.84
C TYR A 66 -10.00 -9.11 -5.33
N LEU A 67 -9.80 -8.01 -6.08
CA LEU A 67 -10.32 -6.69 -5.71
C LEU A 67 -11.85 -6.71 -5.56
N ALA A 68 -12.56 -7.25 -6.54
CA ALA A 68 -14.02 -7.35 -6.50
C ALA A 68 -14.51 -8.24 -5.35
N ARG A 69 -13.83 -9.39 -5.11
CA ARG A 69 -14.15 -10.30 -4.00
C ARG A 69 -13.93 -9.64 -2.63
N VAL A 70 -12.80 -8.94 -2.46
CA VAL A 70 -12.49 -8.20 -1.24
C VAL A 70 -13.47 -7.05 -1.04
N ARG A 71 -13.74 -6.27 -2.10
CA ARG A 71 -14.68 -5.14 -2.02
C ARG A 71 -16.08 -5.56 -1.61
N ALA A 72 -16.55 -6.72 -2.08
CA ALA A 72 -17.86 -7.28 -1.70
C ALA A 72 -17.91 -7.75 -0.23
N ALA A 73 -16.76 -8.13 0.34
CA ALA A 73 -16.68 -8.69 1.68
C ALA A 73 -16.55 -7.66 2.80
N VAL A 74 -16.06 -6.44 2.50
CA VAL A 74 -15.78 -5.42 3.54
C VAL A 74 -16.20 -4.01 3.09
N PRO A 75 -16.68 -3.15 4.02
CA PRO A 75 -17.05 -1.77 3.71
C PRO A 75 -15.87 -0.78 3.73
N ILE A 76 -14.67 -1.22 4.16
CA ILE A 76 -13.48 -0.38 4.28
C ILE A 76 -12.74 -0.26 2.93
N PRO A 77 -11.93 0.80 2.73
CA PRO A 77 -11.21 1.03 1.47
C PRO A 77 -10.30 -0.13 1.07
N VAL A 78 -10.20 -0.36 -0.24
CA VAL A 78 -9.34 -1.40 -0.85
C VAL A 78 -8.31 -0.75 -1.76
N LEU A 79 -7.03 -0.97 -1.47
CA LEU A 79 -5.89 -0.55 -2.26
C LEU A 79 -5.50 -1.68 -3.23
N ARG A 80 -5.40 -1.39 -4.55
CA ARG A 80 -4.69 -2.26 -5.49
C ARG A 80 -3.19 -2.12 -5.26
N LYS A 81 -2.55 -3.18 -4.79
CA LYS A 81 -1.10 -3.28 -4.63
C LYS A 81 -0.53 -4.01 -5.84
N ASP A 82 0.05 -3.26 -6.77
CA ASP A 82 0.56 -3.74 -8.04
C ASP A 82 1.61 -2.76 -8.59
N PHE A 83 2.36 -3.15 -9.62
CA PHE A 83 3.23 -2.25 -10.39
C PHE A 83 2.36 -1.49 -11.40
N VAL A 84 1.92 -0.30 -11.02
CA VAL A 84 1.11 0.58 -11.89
C VAL A 84 2.05 1.48 -12.70
N LEU A 85 2.14 1.21 -14.01
CA LEU A 85 3.03 1.88 -14.95
C LEU A 85 2.28 2.64 -16.05
N ASP A 86 0.97 2.37 -16.20
CA ASP A 86 0.15 2.93 -17.26
C ASP A 86 -1.23 3.34 -16.73
N ALA A 87 -1.80 4.40 -17.35
CA ALA A 87 -3.13 4.90 -16.98
C ALA A 87 -4.23 3.84 -17.14
N TYR A 88 -4.10 2.91 -18.09
CA TYR A 88 -5.03 1.79 -18.25
C TYR A 88 -5.18 0.99 -16.95
N GLN A 89 -4.06 0.73 -16.24
CA GLN A 89 -4.10 -0.01 -14.97
C GLN A 89 -4.85 0.75 -13.87
N VAL A 90 -4.86 2.08 -13.91
CA VAL A 90 -5.64 2.90 -12.98
C VAL A 90 -7.14 2.78 -13.26
N TYR A 91 -7.56 2.84 -14.54
CA TYR A 91 -8.96 2.61 -14.94
C TYR A 91 -9.39 1.18 -14.62
N GLU A 92 -8.54 0.20 -14.88
CA GLU A 92 -8.77 -1.21 -14.58
C GLU A 92 -8.95 -1.43 -13.07
N ALA A 93 -8.11 -0.82 -12.23
CA ALA A 93 -8.23 -0.87 -10.78
C ALA A 93 -9.59 -0.33 -10.31
N ARG A 94 -10.00 0.83 -10.86
CA ARG A 94 -11.29 1.43 -10.53
C ARG A 94 -12.45 0.54 -10.94
N ALA A 95 -12.40 -0.02 -12.14
CA ALA A 95 -13.43 -0.94 -12.67
C ALA A 95 -13.53 -2.22 -11.84
N ALA A 96 -12.38 -2.73 -11.34
CA ALA A 96 -12.32 -3.89 -10.44
C ALA A 96 -12.74 -3.61 -8.99
N GLY A 97 -13.08 -2.35 -8.65
CA GLY A 97 -13.61 -1.97 -7.34
C GLY A 97 -12.56 -1.46 -6.34
N ALA A 98 -11.33 -1.15 -6.77
CA ALA A 98 -10.35 -0.52 -5.91
C ALA A 98 -10.74 0.93 -5.55
N ASP A 99 -10.48 1.33 -4.32
CA ASP A 99 -10.65 2.70 -3.81
C ASP A 99 -9.35 3.49 -3.87
N ALA A 100 -8.21 2.82 -4.02
CA ALA A 100 -6.89 3.42 -4.12
C ALA A 100 -5.95 2.57 -4.98
N VAL A 101 -4.89 3.22 -5.49
CA VAL A 101 -3.79 2.58 -6.21
C VAL A 101 -2.44 2.89 -5.59
N LEU A 102 -1.48 2.00 -5.81
CA LEU A 102 -0.07 2.18 -5.48
C LEU A 102 0.67 2.79 -6.67
N LEU A 103 1.51 3.79 -6.43
CA LEU A 103 2.54 4.25 -7.34
C LEU A 103 3.90 4.06 -6.66
N ILE A 104 4.85 3.46 -7.37
CA ILE A 104 6.19 3.18 -6.84
C ILE A 104 7.16 4.18 -7.47
N ALA A 105 7.80 5.00 -6.64
CA ALA A 105 8.67 6.07 -7.10
C ALA A 105 9.83 5.58 -7.97
N GLU A 106 10.43 4.44 -7.62
CA GLU A 106 11.54 3.83 -8.36
C GLU A 106 11.16 3.33 -9.76
N CYS A 107 9.88 3.10 -10.01
CA CYS A 107 9.37 2.59 -11.29
C CYS A 107 8.91 3.68 -12.24
N LEU A 108 8.80 4.94 -11.78
CA LEU A 108 8.15 6.03 -12.49
C LEU A 108 9.04 7.28 -12.51
N SER A 109 9.05 7.99 -13.63
CA SER A 109 9.54 9.37 -13.69
C SER A 109 8.59 10.32 -12.95
N ASP A 110 9.04 11.56 -12.69
CA ASP A 110 8.22 12.58 -12.03
C ASP A 110 6.96 12.92 -12.83
N LEU A 111 7.06 12.92 -14.16
CA LEU A 111 5.94 13.18 -15.06
C LEU A 111 4.92 12.04 -14.99
N GLU A 112 5.37 10.79 -15.13
CA GLU A 112 4.50 9.62 -15.04
C GLU A 112 3.79 9.53 -13.70
N MET A 113 4.51 9.79 -12.57
CA MET A 113 3.89 9.84 -11.25
C MET A 113 2.78 10.90 -11.17
N ARG A 114 3.01 12.10 -11.72
CA ARG A 114 2.00 13.17 -11.73
C ARG A 114 0.79 12.80 -12.58
N ASP A 115 1.00 12.22 -13.76
CA ASP A 115 -0.07 11.87 -14.70
C ASP A 115 -0.93 10.72 -14.15
N LEU A 116 -0.30 9.67 -13.61
CA LEU A 116 -1.01 8.55 -12.97
C LEU A 116 -1.74 8.99 -11.71
N HIS A 117 -1.11 9.85 -10.89
CA HIS A 117 -1.76 10.46 -9.73
C HIS A 117 -2.98 11.29 -10.15
N ALA A 118 -2.85 12.16 -11.14
CA ALA A 118 -3.96 12.98 -11.63
C ALA A 118 -5.11 12.11 -12.18
N THR A 119 -4.78 11.04 -12.92
CA THR A 119 -5.75 10.05 -13.41
C THR A 119 -6.51 9.40 -12.26
N ALA A 120 -5.81 8.89 -11.25
CA ALA A 120 -6.42 8.27 -10.08
C ALA A 120 -7.32 9.25 -9.31
N ARG A 121 -6.84 10.48 -9.09
CA ARG A 121 -7.62 11.53 -8.42
C ARG A 121 -8.86 11.94 -9.22
N GLY A 122 -8.77 11.99 -10.55
CA GLY A 122 -9.91 12.23 -11.46
C GLY A 122 -11.00 11.16 -11.33
N LEU A 123 -10.60 9.92 -11.06
CA LEU A 123 -11.49 8.79 -10.77
C LEU A 123 -11.93 8.70 -9.29
N ARG A 124 -11.62 9.71 -8.48
CA ARG A 124 -11.88 9.79 -7.02
C ARG A 124 -11.25 8.65 -6.23
N MET A 125 -10.10 8.16 -6.70
CA MET A 125 -9.32 7.16 -5.98
C MET A 125 -8.29 7.83 -5.07
N GLY A 126 -7.93 7.16 -3.96
CA GLY A 126 -6.75 7.46 -3.17
C GLY A 126 -5.48 7.03 -3.89
N VAL A 127 -4.35 7.62 -3.51
CA VAL A 127 -3.04 7.23 -4.04
C VAL A 127 -2.08 7.03 -2.87
N LEU A 128 -1.42 5.87 -2.84
CA LEU A 128 -0.26 5.61 -2.00
C LEU A 128 0.97 5.69 -2.89
N ILE A 129 1.92 6.59 -2.56
CA ILE A 129 3.17 6.74 -3.32
C ILE A 129 4.29 6.19 -2.46
N GLU A 130 4.80 5.02 -2.83
CA GLU A 130 5.82 4.26 -2.11
C GLU A 130 7.23 4.65 -2.58
N ALA A 131 8.16 4.81 -1.64
CA ALA A 131 9.59 4.96 -1.90
C ALA A 131 10.39 4.05 -0.96
N HIS A 132 11.57 3.57 -1.44
CA HIS A 132 12.40 2.61 -0.72
C HIS A 132 13.69 3.23 -0.15
N ASP A 133 14.05 4.42 -0.59
CA ASP A 133 15.23 5.12 -0.13
C ASP A 133 14.99 6.62 0.05
N GLN A 134 15.96 7.28 0.71
CA GLN A 134 15.88 8.71 1.03
C GLN A 134 15.80 9.58 -0.23
N ALA A 135 16.52 9.24 -1.30
CA ALA A 135 16.55 10.05 -2.52
C ALA A 135 15.19 10.03 -3.22
N ASN A 136 14.59 8.84 -3.37
CA ASN A 136 13.26 8.70 -3.95
C ASN A 136 12.18 9.29 -3.05
N PHE A 137 12.27 9.14 -1.73
CA PHE A 137 11.33 9.77 -0.80
C PHE A 137 11.39 11.30 -0.89
N ALA A 138 12.59 11.90 -0.89
CA ALA A 138 12.77 13.32 -1.07
C ALA A 138 12.24 13.81 -2.44
N ARG A 139 12.42 13.02 -3.50
CA ARG A 139 11.86 13.26 -4.83
C ARG A 139 10.32 13.29 -4.80
N VAL A 140 9.69 12.32 -4.16
CA VAL A 140 8.21 12.26 -3.99
C VAL A 140 7.71 13.50 -3.25
N VAL A 141 8.36 13.87 -2.15
CA VAL A 141 8.02 15.08 -1.40
C VAL A 141 8.22 16.35 -2.24
N GLY A 142 9.27 16.41 -3.06
CA GLY A 142 9.52 17.50 -4.00
C GLY A 142 8.45 17.64 -5.09
N VAL A 143 7.94 16.51 -5.58
CA VAL A 143 6.92 16.47 -6.65
C VAL A 143 5.53 16.85 -6.12
N PHE A 144 5.14 16.35 -4.94
CA PHE A 144 3.78 16.46 -4.42
C PHE A 144 3.62 17.42 -3.25
N GLY A 145 4.73 17.85 -2.63
CA GLY A 145 4.73 18.77 -1.48
C GLY A 145 4.58 18.06 -0.13
N ASP A 146 4.80 18.82 0.94
CA ASP A 146 4.58 18.41 2.32
C ASP A 146 3.75 19.51 3.01
N PRO A 147 2.53 19.21 3.46
CA PRO A 147 1.87 17.89 3.49
C PRO A 147 1.45 17.35 2.10
N ALA A 148 1.36 16.02 1.99
CA ALA A 148 0.82 15.38 0.79
C ALA A 148 -0.58 15.91 0.44
N PRO A 149 -0.95 16.00 -0.86
CA PRO A 149 -2.28 16.43 -1.29
C PRO A 149 -3.40 15.57 -0.66
N ASN A 150 -4.59 16.13 -0.53
CA ASN A 150 -5.74 15.37 -0.02
C ASN A 150 -5.98 14.10 -0.84
N GLY A 151 -6.18 12.99 -0.12
CA GLY A 151 -6.36 11.68 -0.72
C GLY A 151 -5.08 11.01 -1.21
N THR A 152 -3.92 11.54 -0.82
CA THR A 152 -2.60 10.98 -1.07
C THR A 152 -1.92 10.67 0.25
N LEU A 153 -1.25 9.51 0.30
CA LEU A 153 -0.37 9.09 1.38
C LEU A 153 1.02 8.82 0.79
N PHE A 154 2.07 9.09 1.55
CA PHE A 154 3.41 8.65 1.20
C PHE A 154 3.71 7.34 1.91
N GLY A 155 4.34 6.40 1.21
CA GLY A 155 4.76 5.11 1.72
C GLY A 155 6.27 5.06 1.90
N VAL A 156 6.73 4.55 3.02
CA VAL A 156 8.13 4.21 3.27
C VAL A 156 8.24 2.71 3.42
N ASN A 157 8.89 2.05 2.45
CA ASN A 157 9.13 0.62 2.56
C ASN A 157 10.40 0.36 3.38
N ASN A 158 10.22 -0.22 4.56
CA ASN A 158 11.31 -0.60 5.47
C ASN A 158 12.16 -1.76 4.95
N ARG A 159 11.74 -2.42 3.85
CA ARG A 159 12.50 -3.48 3.22
C ARG A 159 13.39 -2.93 2.12
N ASP A 160 14.69 -3.16 2.23
CA ASP A 160 15.61 -2.95 1.11
C ASP A 160 15.38 -4.04 0.05
N LEU A 161 15.03 -3.62 -1.18
CA LEU A 161 14.71 -4.58 -2.26
C LEU A 161 15.95 -5.30 -2.82
N ARG A 162 17.17 -4.83 -2.51
CA ARG A 162 18.41 -5.44 -2.97
C ARG A 162 18.91 -6.49 -1.98
N THR A 163 18.84 -6.18 -0.66
CA THR A 163 19.32 -7.07 0.41
C THR A 163 18.22 -7.89 1.06
N LEU A 164 16.95 -7.50 0.86
CA LEU A 164 15.73 -8.01 1.51
C LEU A 164 15.71 -7.79 3.03
N GLU A 165 16.68 -7.08 3.58
CA GLU A 165 16.72 -6.71 4.98
C GLU A 165 15.61 -5.72 5.33
N VAL A 166 15.13 -5.78 6.57
CA VAL A 166 14.07 -4.91 7.08
C VAL A 166 14.59 -4.09 8.24
N ASP A 167 14.46 -2.75 8.11
CA ASP A 167 14.81 -1.81 9.17
C ASP A 167 13.67 -0.81 9.39
N LEU A 168 12.97 -0.91 10.53
CA LEU A 168 11.90 0.01 10.91
C LEU A 168 12.41 1.44 11.17
N GLY A 169 13.70 1.59 11.49
CA GLY A 169 14.35 2.90 11.65
C GLY A 169 14.28 3.77 10.39
N ARG A 170 14.16 3.16 9.21
CA ARG A 170 14.01 3.87 7.94
C ARG A 170 12.77 4.77 7.92
N THR A 171 11.61 4.26 8.34
CA THR A 171 10.40 5.11 8.46
C THR A 171 10.65 6.26 9.44
N GLU A 172 11.21 6.00 10.62
CA GLU A 172 11.49 7.04 11.64
C GLU A 172 12.43 8.11 11.12
N GLU A 173 13.45 7.73 10.35
CA GLU A 173 14.41 8.65 9.75
C GLU A 173 13.77 9.53 8.68
N LEU A 174 13.05 8.92 7.74
CA LEU A 174 12.49 9.64 6.58
C LEU A 174 11.32 10.57 6.95
N VAL A 175 10.56 10.24 8.00
CA VAL A 175 9.47 11.13 8.46
C VAL A 175 9.96 12.29 9.31
N ARG A 176 11.22 12.25 9.78
CA ARG A 176 11.79 13.30 10.62
C ARG A 176 11.90 14.62 9.83
N GLY A 177 11.21 15.63 10.30
CA GLY A 177 11.18 16.95 9.66
C GLY A 177 10.04 17.17 8.67
N LEU A 178 9.18 16.17 8.44
CA LEU A 178 7.93 16.40 7.71
C LEU A 178 6.94 17.22 8.54
N LYS A 179 6.16 18.06 7.86
CA LYS A 179 5.08 18.87 8.48
C LYS A 179 3.87 18.03 8.87
N ALA A 180 3.65 16.90 8.16
CA ALA A 180 2.53 16.01 8.39
C ALA A 180 2.97 14.54 8.41
N PRO A 181 3.78 14.11 9.39
CA PRO A 181 4.26 12.73 9.49
C PRO A 181 3.12 11.70 9.59
N GLY A 182 1.98 12.07 10.17
CA GLY A 182 0.79 11.20 10.24
C GLY A 182 0.13 10.88 8.89
N ARG A 183 0.64 11.41 7.78
CA ARG A 183 0.25 11.02 6.41
C ARG A 183 1.23 10.07 5.74
N VAL A 184 2.16 9.50 6.50
CA VAL A 184 3.11 8.49 6.02
C VAL A 184 2.67 7.11 6.46
N VAL A 185 2.84 6.15 5.57
CA VAL A 185 2.59 4.72 5.80
C VAL A 185 3.95 4.03 5.89
N GLY A 186 4.28 3.48 7.06
CA GLY A 186 5.41 2.55 7.20
C GLY A 186 5.01 1.19 6.66
N GLU A 187 5.80 0.63 5.75
CA GLU A 187 5.52 -0.64 5.10
C GLU A 187 6.62 -1.66 5.40
N SER A 188 6.26 -2.94 5.38
CA SER A 188 7.15 -4.08 5.68
C SER A 188 7.66 -4.13 7.13
N GLY A 189 7.85 -5.34 7.64
CA GLY A 189 8.51 -5.62 8.91
C GLY A 189 7.70 -5.40 10.18
N ILE A 190 6.50 -4.86 10.11
CA ILE A 190 5.63 -4.64 11.25
C ILE A 190 4.99 -5.98 11.63
N ARG A 191 5.37 -6.56 12.76
CA ARG A 191 4.97 -7.91 13.21
C ARG A 191 4.33 -7.92 14.59
N THR A 192 4.65 -6.97 15.43
CA THR A 192 4.24 -6.92 16.82
C THR A 192 3.52 -5.62 17.15
N ARG A 193 2.80 -5.64 18.27
CA ARG A 193 2.20 -4.41 18.83
C ARG A 193 3.28 -3.37 19.18
N GLY A 194 4.47 -3.83 19.58
CA GLY A 194 5.62 -2.96 19.86
C GLY A 194 6.07 -2.20 18.62
N ASP A 195 6.12 -2.87 17.45
CA ASP A 195 6.47 -2.23 16.18
C ASP A 195 5.46 -1.14 15.81
N VAL A 196 4.16 -1.42 15.98
CA VAL A 196 3.10 -0.42 15.76
C VAL A 196 3.25 0.78 16.69
N SER A 197 3.52 0.54 17.98
CA SER A 197 3.71 1.62 18.96
C SER A 197 5.00 2.42 18.72
N ARG A 198 5.99 1.83 18.07
CA ARG A 198 7.25 2.49 17.71
C ARG A 198 7.06 3.47 16.55
N LEU A 199 6.20 3.15 15.59
CA LEU A 199 5.98 3.93 14.37
C LEU A 199 4.81 4.93 14.47
N GLY A 200 4.01 4.87 15.52
CA GLY A 200 2.87 5.76 15.80
C GLY A 200 3.12 6.63 16.99
#